data_f8bb587b9d92f0e99643efd0329d2eeb
#
_entry.id   f8bb587b9d92f0e99643efd0329d2eeb
#
_cell.length_a   1.000
_cell.length_b   1.000
_cell.length_c   1.000
_cell.angle_alpha   90.00
_cell.angle_beta   90.00
_cell.angle_gamma   90.00
#
_symmetry.space_group_name_H-M   'P 1'
#
loop_
_entity.id
_entity.type
_entity.pdbx_description
1 polymer ?
#
loop_
_entity_poly.entity_id
_entity_poly.type
_entity_poly.pdbx_seq_one_letter_code
_entity_poly.pdbx_strand_id
1 'polypeptide(L)'
;MKRISLLLLGVIVAVAASAQVQVRIHEEADNQPVIPAEIYGQFAEHLGRCIYDGIWVGPDSDIPNINGYRKDLVEALQELKVPVMRWPGGCFADEYHWMDGIGPKENRPMMINSNWGGTVEDNSFG
;
A
#
# COMPACT_ATOMS: atom_id res chain seq x y z
N MET A 1 29.63 46.57 33.39
CA MET A 1 30.41 45.32 33.31
C MET A 1 29.64 44.11 33.85
N LYS A 2 28.98 44.14 35.02
CA LYS A 2 28.24 42.95 35.56
C LYS A 2 27.09 42.43 34.68
N ARG A 3 26.38 43.27 33.91
CA ARG A 3 25.26 42.89 33.05
C ARG A 3 25.70 42.17 31.78
N ILE A 4 26.86 42.49 31.22
CA ILE A 4 27.43 41.87 30.03
C ILE A 4 27.93 40.46 30.36
N SER A 5 28.54 40.29 31.55
CA SER A 5 28.98 38.98 32.03
C SER A 5 27.82 37.99 32.24
N LEU A 6 26.65 38.46 32.71
CA LEU A 6 25.47 37.61 32.87
C LEU A 6 24.89 37.18 31.51
N LEU A 7 24.88 38.04 30.51
CA LEU A 7 24.43 37.72 29.15
C LEU A 7 25.35 36.70 28.46
N LEU A 8 26.65 36.86 28.63
CA LEU A 8 27.61 35.89 28.10
C LEU A 8 27.47 34.50 28.75
N LEU A 9 27.24 34.47 30.08
CA LEU A 9 27.01 33.20 30.79
C LEU A 9 25.73 32.53 30.33
N GLY A 10 24.65 33.30 30.09
CA GLY A 10 23.39 32.79 29.56
C GLY A 10 23.51 32.18 28.16
N VAL A 11 24.30 32.79 27.27
CA VAL A 11 24.55 32.28 25.92
C VAL A 11 25.39 30.98 25.96
N ILE A 12 26.39 30.90 26.82
CA ILE A 12 27.21 29.70 26.98
C ILE A 12 26.38 28.54 27.51
N VAL A 13 25.49 28.78 28.48
CA VAL A 13 24.59 27.72 29.01
C VAL A 13 23.57 27.27 27.95
N ALA A 14 23.05 28.17 27.13
CA ALA A 14 22.13 27.83 26.05
C ALA A 14 22.80 26.98 24.94
N VAL A 15 24.07 27.22 24.65
CA VAL A 15 24.81 26.42 23.67
C VAL A 15 25.18 25.04 24.23
N ALA A 16 25.37 24.93 25.56
CA ALA A 16 25.65 23.63 26.20
C ALA A 16 24.41 22.73 26.38
N ALA A 17 23.21 23.28 26.16
CA ALA A 17 21.94 22.55 26.31
C ALA A 17 21.46 21.88 25.01
N SER A 18 22.33 21.66 24.02
CA SER A 18 21.98 20.86 22.85
C SER A 18 21.80 19.39 23.26
N ALA A 19 20.54 18.95 23.32
CA ALA A 19 20.21 17.56 23.54
C ALA A 19 20.70 16.74 22.35
N GLN A 20 21.74 15.94 22.55
CA GLN A 20 22.20 14.99 21.54
C GLN A 20 21.43 13.68 21.69
N VAL A 21 20.68 13.31 20.66
CA VAL A 21 20.10 11.98 20.57
C VAL A 21 21.18 11.04 20.02
N GLN A 22 21.58 10.06 20.84
CA GLN A 22 22.47 9.00 20.39
C GLN A 22 21.61 7.80 19.98
N VAL A 23 21.66 7.44 18.70
CA VAL A 23 21.07 6.20 18.19
C VAL A 23 22.18 5.17 18.12
N ARG A 24 22.02 4.07 18.83
CA ARG A 24 22.93 2.91 18.75
C ARG A 24 22.18 1.77 18.06
N ILE A 25 22.69 1.34 16.95
CA ILE A 25 22.21 0.16 16.25
C ILE A 25 23.09 -1.00 16.72
N HIS A 26 22.49 -1.99 17.35
CA HIS A 26 23.16 -3.22 17.76
C HIS A 26 22.79 -4.31 16.75
N GLU A 27 23.79 -4.87 16.12
CA GLU A 27 23.66 -6.04 15.28
C GLU A 27 23.91 -7.26 16.18
N GLU A 28 22.83 -7.87 16.67
CA GLU A 28 22.93 -9.13 17.41
C GLU A 28 22.70 -10.29 16.46
N ALA A 29 23.69 -11.14 16.31
CA ALA A 29 23.75 -12.13 15.26
C ALA A 29 22.82 -13.32 15.43
N ASP A 30 22.44 -13.70 16.67
CA ASP A 30 21.75 -14.95 16.92
C ASP A 30 20.40 -14.73 17.63
N ASN A 31 19.33 -15.28 17.07
CA ASN A 31 17.95 -15.26 17.59
C ASN A 31 17.15 -13.96 17.44
N GLN A 32 17.45 -13.12 16.46
CA GLN A 32 16.57 -12.01 16.15
C GLN A 32 15.24 -12.51 15.54
N PRO A 33 14.11 -11.93 15.92
CA PRO A 33 12.85 -12.25 15.27
C PRO A 33 12.91 -11.89 13.80
N VAL A 34 12.66 -12.85 12.93
CA VAL A 34 12.60 -12.62 11.48
C VAL A 34 11.33 -11.82 11.18
N ILE A 35 11.48 -10.69 10.52
CA ILE A 35 10.34 -9.95 10.00
C ILE A 35 9.72 -10.78 8.87
N PRO A 36 8.45 -11.19 8.97
CA PRO A 36 7.80 -11.96 7.90
C PRO A 36 7.80 -11.18 6.59
N ALA A 37 8.08 -11.86 5.48
CA ALA A 37 8.12 -11.23 4.17
C ALA A 37 6.78 -10.57 3.80
N GLU A 38 5.68 -11.10 4.30
CA GLU A 38 4.31 -10.63 4.06
C GLU A 38 4.07 -9.19 4.53
N ILE A 39 4.89 -8.68 5.47
CA ILE A 39 4.81 -7.27 5.91
C ILE A 39 5.13 -6.30 4.76
N TYR A 40 5.85 -6.76 3.74
CA TYR A 40 6.16 -6.01 2.52
C TYR A 40 5.16 -6.26 1.39
N GLY A 41 4.04 -6.89 1.73
CA GLY A 41 2.93 -7.09 0.82
C GLY A 41 2.30 -5.77 0.39
N GLN A 42 1.56 -5.82 -0.70
CA GLN A 42 0.78 -4.69 -1.21
C GLN A 42 -0.70 -5.02 -1.13
N PHE A 43 -1.54 -4.03 -1.36
CA PHE A 43 -2.97 -4.27 -1.44
C PHE A 43 -3.61 -3.46 -2.57
N ALA A 44 -4.68 -4.03 -3.12
CA ALA A 44 -5.59 -3.34 -4.00
C ALA A 44 -6.91 -3.11 -3.27
N GLU A 45 -7.59 -2.02 -3.60
CA GLU A 45 -8.94 -1.75 -3.15
C GLU A 45 -9.85 -1.57 -4.35
N HIS A 46 -11.01 -2.21 -4.33
CA HIS A 46 -12.03 -2.06 -5.35
C HIS A 46 -12.67 -0.67 -5.27
N LEU A 47 -11.93 0.33 -5.72
CA LEU A 47 -12.23 1.76 -5.62
C LEU A 47 -12.12 2.40 -7.00
N GLY A 48 -13.13 2.22 -7.84
CA GLY A 48 -13.23 2.85 -9.14
C GLY A 48 -11.95 2.77 -9.97
N ARG A 49 -11.36 3.91 -10.30
CA ARG A 49 -10.17 4.02 -11.16
C ARG A 49 -8.87 3.49 -10.54
N CYS A 50 -8.86 3.10 -9.27
CA CYS A 50 -7.75 2.32 -8.75
C CYS A 50 -7.65 0.96 -9.46
N ILE A 51 -8.79 0.42 -9.87
CA ILE A 51 -8.89 -0.86 -10.57
C ILE A 51 -9.12 -0.63 -12.06
N TYR A 52 -10.25 -0.02 -12.43
CA TYR A 52 -10.67 0.16 -13.82
C TYR A 52 -9.90 1.30 -14.47
N ASP A 53 -9.22 1.04 -15.58
CA ASP A 53 -8.21 1.89 -16.23
C ASP A 53 -6.97 2.19 -15.36
N GLY A 54 -6.93 1.62 -14.17
CA GLY A 54 -5.80 1.64 -13.26
C GLY A 54 -5.02 0.32 -13.32
N ILE A 55 -5.31 -0.60 -12.42
CA ILE A 55 -4.67 -1.94 -12.39
C ILE A 55 -5.15 -2.77 -13.59
N TRP A 56 -6.45 -2.78 -13.83
CA TRP A 56 -7.11 -3.55 -14.86
C TRP A 56 -7.52 -2.65 -16.03
N VAL A 57 -7.03 -2.94 -17.20
CA VAL A 57 -7.35 -2.21 -18.45
C VAL A 57 -8.07 -3.11 -19.46
N GLY A 58 -8.13 -4.41 -19.21
CA GLY A 58 -8.69 -5.40 -20.13
C GLY A 58 -7.66 -5.92 -21.14
N PRO A 59 -7.83 -7.16 -21.61
CA PRO A 59 -6.89 -7.81 -22.52
C PRO A 59 -6.83 -7.15 -23.91
N ASP A 60 -7.93 -6.53 -24.33
CA ASP A 60 -8.08 -5.89 -25.65
C ASP A 60 -7.75 -4.38 -25.65
N SER A 61 -7.22 -3.86 -24.54
CA SER A 61 -6.87 -2.46 -24.40
C SER A 61 -5.64 -2.08 -25.22
N ASP A 62 -5.63 -0.86 -25.77
CA ASP A 62 -4.45 -0.26 -26.40
C ASP A 62 -3.34 0.07 -25.38
N ILE A 63 -3.66 0.10 -24.09
CA ILE A 63 -2.68 0.27 -23.03
C ILE A 63 -1.87 -1.02 -22.90
N PRO A 64 -0.51 -0.95 -22.89
CA PRO A 64 0.32 -2.14 -22.72
C PRO A 64 -0.09 -2.94 -21.48
N ASN A 65 -0.45 -4.19 -21.70
CA ASN A 65 -0.97 -5.05 -20.63
C ASN A 65 -0.44 -6.48 -20.72
N ILE A 66 -0.58 -7.19 -19.60
CA ILE A 66 -0.31 -8.62 -19.47
C ILE A 66 -1.62 -9.26 -19.00
N ASN A 67 -2.31 -9.94 -19.89
CA ASN A 67 -3.62 -10.56 -19.63
C ASN A 67 -4.67 -9.57 -19.06
N GLY A 68 -4.63 -8.31 -19.49
CA GLY A 68 -5.54 -7.26 -19.02
C GLY A 68 -5.03 -6.43 -17.85
N TYR A 69 -3.95 -6.82 -17.19
CA TYR A 69 -3.30 -6.01 -16.16
C TYR A 69 -2.28 -5.07 -16.79
N ARG A 70 -2.23 -3.84 -16.35
CA ARG A 70 -1.23 -2.87 -16.83
C ARG A 70 0.18 -3.41 -16.68
N LYS A 71 0.90 -3.42 -17.80
CA LYS A 71 2.25 -3.98 -17.86
C LYS A 71 3.23 -3.25 -16.94
N ASP A 72 3.21 -1.93 -16.93
CA ASP A 72 4.07 -1.10 -16.08
C ASP A 72 3.88 -1.40 -14.59
N LEU A 73 2.64 -1.62 -14.16
CA LEU A 73 2.34 -2.01 -12.78
C LEU A 73 2.87 -3.42 -12.46
N VAL A 74 2.63 -4.37 -13.35
CA VAL A 74 3.10 -5.76 -13.14
C VAL A 74 4.62 -5.79 -13.03
N GLU A 75 5.32 -5.08 -13.91
CA GLU A 75 6.78 -4.98 -13.89
C GLU A 75 7.29 -4.34 -12.60
N ALA A 76 6.65 -3.26 -12.13
CA ALA A 76 7.02 -2.60 -10.86
C ALA A 76 6.81 -3.54 -9.66
N LEU A 77 5.70 -4.27 -9.59
CA LEU A 77 5.45 -5.23 -8.51
C LEU A 77 6.43 -6.41 -8.53
N GLN A 78 6.85 -6.85 -9.72
CA GLN A 78 7.87 -7.88 -9.88
C GLN A 78 9.25 -7.38 -9.43
N GLU A 79 9.63 -6.13 -9.77
CA GLU A 79 10.87 -5.51 -9.33
C GLU A 79 10.92 -5.38 -7.79
N LEU A 80 9.81 -4.99 -7.19
CA LEU A 80 9.65 -4.91 -5.73
C LEU A 80 9.61 -6.28 -5.05
N LYS A 81 9.48 -7.37 -5.83
CA LYS A 81 9.36 -8.75 -5.32
C LYS A 81 8.25 -8.87 -4.28
N VAL A 82 7.10 -8.28 -4.57
CA VAL A 82 5.96 -8.27 -3.66
C VAL A 82 5.54 -9.70 -3.30
N PRO A 83 5.60 -10.09 -2.02
CA PRO A 83 5.38 -11.48 -1.60
C PRO A 83 3.91 -11.87 -1.56
N VAL A 84 3.03 -10.89 -1.37
CA VAL A 84 1.59 -11.11 -1.25
C VAL A 84 0.83 -9.85 -1.65
N MET A 85 -0.32 -10.04 -2.29
CA MET A 85 -1.28 -8.99 -2.63
C MET A 85 -2.59 -9.23 -1.89
N ARG A 86 -3.04 -8.26 -1.08
CA ARG A 86 -4.36 -8.29 -0.46
C ARG A 86 -5.40 -7.76 -1.44
N TRP A 87 -6.50 -8.47 -1.57
CA TRP A 87 -7.61 -8.17 -2.48
C TRP A 87 -8.94 -8.64 -1.83
N PRO A 88 -10.10 -8.08 -2.13
CA PRO A 88 -10.42 -6.91 -2.97
C PRO A 88 -10.26 -5.58 -2.23
N GLY A 89 -10.03 -5.59 -0.93
CA GLY A 89 -9.75 -4.44 -0.09
C GLY A 89 -10.96 -3.54 0.23
N GLY A 90 -10.77 -2.69 1.25
CA GLY A 90 -11.71 -1.68 1.66
C GLY A 90 -13.08 -2.20 2.12
N CYS A 91 -14.08 -1.31 2.13
CA CYS A 91 -15.45 -1.65 2.52
C CYS A 91 -16.11 -2.68 1.59
N PHE A 92 -15.70 -2.72 0.34
CA PHE A 92 -16.20 -3.71 -0.62
C PHE A 92 -15.96 -5.15 -0.16
N ALA A 93 -14.86 -5.40 0.53
CA ALA A 93 -14.51 -6.73 1.04
C ALA A 93 -15.51 -7.28 2.07
N ASP A 94 -16.26 -6.40 2.77
CA ASP A 94 -17.24 -6.81 3.76
C ASP A 94 -18.47 -7.50 3.14
N GLU A 95 -18.76 -7.18 1.89
CA GLU A 95 -19.95 -7.68 1.17
C GLU A 95 -19.60 -8.59 -0.02
N TYR A 96 -18.35 -8.58 -0.45
CA TYR A 96 -17.93 -9.30 -1.65
C TYR A 96 -17.65 -10.78 -1.38
N HIS A 97 -18.37 -11.65 -2.06
CA HIS A 97 -18.12 -13.08 -2.07
C HIS A 97 -17.17 -13.42 -3.22
N TRP A 98 -15.91 -13.59 -2.92
CA TRP A 98 -14.85 -13.76 -3.91
C TRP A 98 -15.07 -14.92 -4.90
N MET A 99 -15.82 -15.96 -4.47
CA MET A 99 -16.15 -17.09 -5.34
C MET A 99 -17.09 -16.69 -6.49
N ASP A 100 -17.85 -15.61 -6.33
CA ASP A 100 -18.74 -15.09 -7.39
C ASP A 100 -17.94 -14.42 -8.52
N GLY A 101 -16.70 -14.04 -8.25
CA GLY A 101 -15.80 -13.40 -9.20
C GLY A 101 -14.88 -14.34 -9.97
N ILE A 102 -14.99 -15.67 -9.80
CA ILE A 102 -14.14 -16.65 -10.47
C ILE A 102 -14.90 -17.48 -11.50
N GLY A 103 -14.16 -18.12 -12.39
CA GLY A 103 -14.74 -18.92 -13.48
C GLY A 103 -15.14 -18.08 -14.69
N PRO A 104 -15.84 -18.68 -15.68
CA PRO A 104 -16.27 -17.99 -16.88
C PRO A 104 -17.16 -16.79 -16.58
N LYS A 105 -16.86 -15.64 -17.18
CA LYS A 105 -17.54 -14.37 -16.88
C LYS A 105 -19.06 -14.42 -17.11
N GLU A 106 -19.50 -15.16 -18.12
CA GLU A 106 -20.90 -15.35 -18.46
C GLU A 106 -21.71 -16.09 -17.39
N ASN A 107 -21.04 -16.79 -16.48
CA ASN A 107 -21.65 -17.52 -15.38
C ASN A 107 -21.62 -16.76 -14.05
N ARG A 108 -20.98 -15.61 -14.01
CA ARG A 108 -20.84 -14.82 -12.77
C ARG A 108 -22.13 -14.05 -12.48
N PRO A 109 -22.61 -14.05 -11.23
CA PRO A 109 -23.80 -13.30 -10.87
C PRO A 109 -23.53 -11.79 -10.96
N MET A 110 -24.52 -11.05 -11.42
CA MET A 110 -24.53 -9.59 -11.29
C MET A 110 -24.84 -9.22 -9.84
N MET A 111 -24.09 -8.26 -9.32
CA MET A 111 -24.28 -7.72 -7.98
C MET A 111 -24.31 -6.20 -7.99
N ILE A 112 -24.80 -5.62 -6.91
CA ILE A 112 -24.78 -4.17 -6.69
C ILE A 112 -23.64 -3.86 -5.73
N ASN A 113 -22.75 -2.95 -6.14
CA ASN A 113 -21.78 -2.37 -5.24
C ASN A 113 -22.45 -1.28 -4.40
N SER A 114 -22.90 -1.64 -3.21
CA SER A 114 -23.62 -0.73 -2.31
C SER A 114 -22.70 0.32 -1.67
N ASN A 115 -21.40 0.06 -1.59
CA ASN A 115 -20.43 0.96 -0.96
C ASN A 115 -20.06 2.15 -1.85
N TRP A 116 -20.13 2.01 -3.17
CA TRP A 116 -19.63 3.01 -4.11
C TRP A 116 -20.70 3.55 -5.08
N GLY A 117 -21.86 3.83 -4.54
CA GLY A 117 -22.91 4.50 -5.29
C GLY A 117 -23.95 3.58 -5.93
N GLY A 118 -24.05 2.35 -5.49
CA GLY A 118 -25.07 1.40 -5.95
C GLY A 118 -24.93 1.00 -7.42
N THR A 119 -23.72 1.02 -7.96
CA THR A 119 -23.44 0.55 -9.32
C THR A 119 -23.67 -0.96 -9.43
N VAL A 120 -24.27 -1.36 -10.53
CA VAL A 120 -24.43 -2.78 -10.87
C VAL A 120 -23.12 -3.27 -11.47
N GLU A 121 -22.60 -4.36 -10.96
CA GLU A 121 -21.36 -4.97 -11.41
C GLU A 121 -21.59 -6.43 -11.80
N ASP A 122 -20.83 -6.89 -12.75
CA ASP A 122 -20.91 -8.25 -13.28
C ASP A 122 -19.87 -9.20 -12.66
N ASN A 123 -19.35 -8.83 -11.49
CA ASN A 123 -18.25 -9.56 -10.84
C ASN A 123 -17.00 -9.72 -11.72
N SER A 124 -16.73 -8.75 -12.59
CA SER A 124 -15.55 -8.77 -13.46
C SER A 124 -14.23 -8.52 -12.71
N PHE A 125 -14.32 -8.14 -11.44
CA PHE A 125 -13.16 -7.87 -10.59
C PHE A 125 -12.47 -9.16 -10.08
N GLY A 126 -13.03 -10.29 -10.26
CA GLY A 126 -12.46 -11.56 -9.85
C GLY A 126 -11.29 -12.07 -10.72
#